data_99d4ee3aceca5898a94edf7b1b64f78a
#
_entry.id   99d4ee3aceca5898a94edf7b1b64f78a
#
_cell.length_a   1.000
_cell.length_b   1.000
_cell.length_c   1.000
_cell.angle_alpha   90.00
_cell.angle_beta   90.00
_cell.angle_gamma   90.00
#
_symmetry.space_group_name_H-M   'P 1'
#
loop_
_entity.id
_entity.type
_entity.pdbx_description
1 polymer ?
#
loop_
_entity_poly.entity_id
_entity_poly.type
_entity_poly.pdbx_seq_one_letter_code
_entity_poly.pdbx_strand_id
1 'polypeptide(L)'
;TKIAKNVVIENNVVLKEKTQIKEGCVIKSNSYIEGATIDKNCTIGPHARIRPKTNIKNNSKIGNYVEIKNSFIGEKTAISHLSYIGDAIIGNRVNIGAGTITCNFDGERKNLTIIKNGVFIGSNSSLIAPIIINKNVKIGAGSVVDQDIPSNYLALERSQLKIIKKK
;
A
#
# COMPACT_ATOMS: atom_id res chain seq x y z
N THR A 1 -20.95 7.59 -7.38
CA THR A 1 -20.60 6.30 -6.75
C THR A 1 -21.39 5.17 -7.41
N LYS A 2 -20.73 4.06 -7.72
CA LYS A 2 -21.34 2.83 -8.23
C LYS A 2 -20.98 1.68 -7.31
N ILE A 3 -21.97 0.96 -6.79
CA ILE A 3 -21.78 -0.17 -5.87
C ILE A 3 -22.43 -1.40 -6.50
N ALA A 4 -21.68 -2.49 -6.63
CA ALA A 4 -22.18 -3.74 -7.16
C ALA A 4 -22.94 -4.55 -6.10
N LYS A 5 -23.50 -5.71 -6.49
CA LYS A 5 -24.18 -6.62 -5.58
C LYS A 5 -23.21 -7.26 -4.57
N ASN A 6 -23.74 -7.74 -3.44
CA ASN A 6 -22.97 -8.44 -2.40
C ASN A 6 -21.81 -7.63 -1.82
N VAL A 7 -21.88 -6.30 -1.84
CA VAL A 7 -20.94 -5.43 -1.15
C VAL A 7 -21.45 -5.19 0.27
N VAL A 8 -20.57 -5.39 1.25
CA VAL A 8 -20.84 -5.05 2.65
C VAL A 8 -20.20 -3.72 2.96
N ILE A 9 -20.97 -2.78 3.49
CA ILE A 9 -20.50 -1.46 3.93
C ILE A 9 -20.85 -1.31 5.39
N GLU A 10 -19.83 -1.20 6.23
CA GLU A 10 -20.00 -1.04 7.67
C GLU A 10 -20.30 0.43 8.05
N ASN A 11 -20.41 0.70 9.35
CA ASN A 11 -20.80 2.00 9.88
C ASN A 11 -19.79 3.11 9.55
N ASN A 12 -20.28 4.33 9.37
CA ASN A 12 -19.49 5.56 9.19
C ASN A 12 -18.55 5.52 7.97
N VAL A 13 -18.83 4.71 6.96
CA VAL A 13 -18.09 4.73 5.70
C VAL A 13 -18.53 5.92 4.87
N VAL A 14 -17.56 6.67 4.34
CA VAL A 14 -17.80 7.79 3.43
C VAL A 14 -17.35 7.42 2.03
N LEU A 15 -18.29 7.42 1.08
CA LEU A 15 -18.04 7.17 -0.33
C LEU A 15 -18.31 8.44 -1.14
N LYS A 16 -17.27 9.03 -1.71
CA LYS A 16 -17.37 10.23 -2.53
C LYS A 16 -17.53 9.90 -4.02
N GLU A 17 -17.69 10.96 -4.80
CA GLU A 17 -17.93 10.90 -6.24
C GLU A 17 -16.91 10.03 -7.00
N LYS A 18 -17.35 9.47 -8.13
CA LYS A 18 -16.54 8.63 -9.02
C LYS A 18 -15.96 7.36 -8.38
N THR A 19 -16.40 7.00 -7.18
CA THR A 19 -16.02 5.73 -6.53
C THR A 19 -16.80 4.57 -7.16
N GLN A 20 -16.10 3.48 -7.47
CA GLN A 20 -16.67 2.24 -7.98
C GLN A 20 -16.23 1.06 -7.11
N ILE A 21 -17.19 0.30 -6.59
CA ILE A 21 -16.93 -0.87 -5.75
C ILE A 21 -17.59 -2.08 -6.40
N LYS A 22 -16.77 -3.06 -6.76
CA LYS A 22 -17.25 -4.28 -7.42
C LYS A 22 -17.69 -5.33 -6.41
N GLU A 23 -18.27 -6.40 -6.94
CA GLU A 23 -18.93 -7.47 -6.21
C GLU A 23 -18.07 -8.08 -5.10
N GLY A 24 -18.71 -8.43 -3.96
CA GLY A 24 -18.12 -9.17 -2.86
C GLY A 24 -17.11 -8.40 -2.00
N CYS A 25 -17.00 -7.08 -2.20
CA CYS A 25 -16.12 -6.26 -1.37
C CYS A 25 -16.70 -6.02 0.04
N VAL A 26 -15.81 -5.89 1.01
CA VAL A 26 -16.14 -5.47 2.37
C VAL A 26 -15.43 -4.15 2.67
N ILE A 27 -16.22 -3.10 2.91
CA ILE A 27 -15.71 -1.78 3.29
C ILE A 27 -15.99 -1.59 4.77
N LYS A 28 -14.94 -1.61 5.56
CA LYS A 28 -15.02 -1.56 7.02
C LYS A 28 -15.18 -0.15 7.54
N SER A 29 -15.65 -0.08 8.78
CA SER A 29 -16.03 1.14 9.48
C SER A 29 -15.01 2.28 9.39
N ASN A 30 -15.50 3.50 9.32
CA ASN A 30 -14.74 4.74 9.31
C ASN A 30 -13.77 4.89 8.12
N SER A 31 -13.94 4.14 7.06
CA SER A 31 -13.14 4.29 5.84
C SER A 31 -13.66 5.42 4.97
N TYR A 32 -12.75 6.14 4.33
CA TYR A 32 -13.07 7.24 3.42
C TYR A 32 -12.52 6.94 2.02
N ILE A 33 -13.40 6.87 1.02
CA ILE A 33 -13.05 6.47 -0.34
C ILE A 33 -13.57 7.51 -1.33
N GLU A 34 -12.68 8.01 -2.17
CA GLU A 34 -12.98 9.04 -3.17
C GLU A 34 -12.31 8.70 -4.50
N GLY A 35 -13.08 8.75 -5.60
CA GLY A 35 -12.58 8.67 -6.97
C GLY A 35 -11.71 7.44 -7.27
N ALA A 36 -11.99 6.32 -6.61
CA ALA A 36 -11.23 5.08 -6.71
C ALA A 36 -12.07 3.94 -7.30
N THR A 37 -11.39 2.97 -7.90
CA THR A 37 -11.99 1.71 -8.35
C THR A 37 -11.48 0.56 -7.50
N ILE A 38 -12.39 -0.17 -6.87
CA ILE A 38 -12.11 -1.35 -6.05
C ILE A 38 -12.70 -2.55 -6.75
N ASP A 39 -11.85 -3.46 -7.20
CA ASP A 39 -12.25 -4.68 -7.90
C ASP A 39 -12.80 -5.73 -6.91
N LYS A 40 -13.18 -6.92 -7.40
CA LYS A 40 -13.95 -7.92 -6.65
C LYS A 40 -13.23 -8.45 -5.41
N ASN A 41 -14.01 -8.77 -4.37
CA ASN A 41 -13.59 -9.49 -3.18
C ASN A 41 -12.47 -8.80 -2.40
N CYS A 42 -12.38 -7.48 -2.46
CA CYS A 42 -11.43 -6.71 -1.69
C CYS A 42 -11.95 -6.40 -0.28
N THR A 43 -11.05 -6.29 0.67
CA THR A 43 -11.35 -5.79 2.02
C THR A 43 -10.64 -4.46 2.24
N ILE A 44 -11.39 -3.41 2.58
CA ILE A 44 -10.87 -2.06 2.78
C ILE A 44 -11.20 -1.59 4.20
N GLY A 45 -10.19 -1.16 4.93
CA GLY A 45 -10.35 -0.63 6.28
C GLY A 45 -10.16 -1.64 7.41
N PRO A 46 -10.58 -1.29 8.65
CA PRO A 46 -11.21 -0.01 9.02
C PRO A 46 -10.26 1.20 8.93
N HIS A 47 -10.82 2.41 8.97
CA HIS A 47 -10.05 3.67 8.95
C HIS A 47 -9.07 3.80 7.76
N ALA A 48 -9.38 3.22 6.62
CA ALA A 48 -8.58 3.38 5.41
C ALA A 48 -8.97 4.67 4.66
N ARG A 49 -8.00 5.34 4.06
CA ARG A 49 -8.22 6.49 3.20
C ARG A 49 -7.78 6.19 1.78
N ILE A 50 -8.74 6.02 0.88
CA ILE A 50 -8.47 5.77 -0.53
C ILE A 50 -8.80 7.03 -1.33
N ARG A 51 -7.78 7.58 -1.97
CA ARG A 51 -7.86 8.85 -2.67
C ARG A 51 -7.98 8.66 -4.19
N PRO A 52 -8.31 9.74 -4.93
CA PRO A 52 -8.55 9.68 -6.37
C PRO A 52 -7.43 9.04 -7.19
N LYS A 53 -7.84 8.46 -8.34
CA LYS A 53 -6.98 7.75 -9.29
C LYS A 53 -6.33 6.49 -8.73
N THR A 54 -6.92 5.90 -7.69
CA THR A 54 -6.48 4.62 -7.12
C THR A 54 -7.28 3.47 -7.71
N ASN A 55 -6.59 2.41 -8.13
CA ASN A 55 -7.18 1.17 -8.62
C ASN A 55 -6.69 -0.01 -7.78
N ILE A 56 -7.58 -0.70 -7.11
CA ILE A 56 -7.28 -1.86 -6.26
C ILE A 56 -7.86 -3.10 -6.93
N LYS A 57 -7.00 -4.07 -7.26
CA LYS A 57 -7.36 -5.29 -7.96
C LYS A 57 -7.87 -6.38 -7.05
N ASN A 58 -8.46 -7.43 -7.67
CA ASN A 58 -9.20 -8.48 -6.98
C ASN A 58 -8.48 -9.09 -5.78
N ASN A 59 -9.24 -9.45 -4.74
CA ASN A 59 -8.79 -10.19 -3.58
C ASN A 59 -7.68 -9.48 -2.76
N SER A 60 -7.56 -8.18 -2.88
CA SER A 60 -6.55 -7.40 -2.16
C SER A 60 -7.10 -6.91 -0.82
N LYS A 61 -6.19 -6.70 0.13
CA LYS A 61 -6.52 -6.24 1.48
C LYS A 61 -5.80 -4.92 1.78
N ILE A 62 -6.57 -3.89 2.06
CA ILE A 62 -6.09 -2.60 2.54
C ILE A 62 -6.61 -2.43 3.97
N GLY A 63 -5.73 -2.40 4.93
CA GLY A 63 -6.11 -2.42 6.35
C GLY A 63 -6.20 -1.03 6.98
N ASN A 64 -6.10 -1.03 8.31
CA ASN A 64 -6.36 0.16 9.11
C ASN A 64 -5.24 1.20 9.01
N TYR A 65 -5.65 2.46 8.96
CA TYR A 65 -4.77 3.62 8.86
C TYR A 65 -3.82 3.55 7.65
N VAL A 66 -4.28 2.94 6.57
CA VAL A 66 -3.57 2.94 5.29
C VAL A 66 -4.14 4.05 4.41
N GLU A 67 -3.28 4.91 3.91
CA GLU A 67 -3.64 5.91 2.90
C GLU A 67 -3.04 5.53 1.55
N ILE A 68 -3.88 5.51 0.50
CA ILE A 68 -3.46 5.24 -0.88
C ILE A 68 -3.92 6.38 -1.79
N LYS A 69 -3.02 6.87 -2.63
CA LYS A 69 -3.28 7.98 -3.55
C LYS A 69 -2.65 7.72 -4.91
N ASN A 70 -3.44 7.92 -5.99
CA ASN A 70 -2.93 7.87 -7.36
C ASN A 70 -2.05 6.64 -7.63
N SER A 71 -2.56 5.44 -7.28
CA SER A 71 -1.77 4.21 -7.29
C SER A 71 -2.55 3.03 -7.85
N PHE A 72 -1.83 2.10 -8.45
CA PHE A 72 -2.33 0.82 -8.90
C PHE A 72 -1.87 -0.27 -7.92
N ILE A 73 -2.81 -1.03 -7.37
CA ILE A 73 -2.56 -2.14 -6.44
C ILE A 73 -2.99 -3.43 -7.11
N GLY A 74 -2.04 -4.32 -7.37
CA GLY A 74 -2.27 -5.60 -8.03
C GLY A 74 -3.06 -6.61 -7.17
N GLU A 75 -3.40 -7.73 -7.80
CA GLU A 75 -4.26 -8.76 -7.19
C GLU A 75 -3.59 -9.45 -6.00
N LYS A 76 -4.39 -9.82 -4.99
CA LYS A 76 -3.93 -10.57 -3.80
C LYS A 76 -2.81 -9.85 -3.05
N THR A 77 -2.75 -8.53 -3.16
CA THR A 77 -1.77 -7.70 -2.47
C THR A 77 -2.33 -7.24 -1.12
N ALA A 78 -1.48 -7.27 -0.10
CA ALA A 78 -1.84 -6.89 1.26
C ALA A 78 -1.03 -5.69 1.73
N ILE A 79 -1.75 -4.64 2.17
CA ILE A 79 -1.22 -3.44 2.81
C ILE A 79 -2.03 -3.28 4.09
N SER A 80 -1.59 -3.90 5.19
CA SER A 80 -2.50 -4.17 6.30
C SER A 80 -2.56 -3.08 7.36
N HIS A 81 -1.53 -2.26 7.51
CA HIS A 81 -1.44 -1.33 8.64
C HIS A 81 -0.58 -0.09 8.36
N LEU A 82 -1.07 1.09 8.78
CA LEU A 82 -0.26 2.28 9.06
C LEU A 82 0.70 2.70 7.92
N SER A 83 0.30 2.57 6.67
CA SER A 83 1.18 2.81 5.52
C SER A 83 0.68 3.95 4.65
N TYR A 84 1.61 4.67 4.02
CA TYR A 84 1.30 5.63 2.97
C TYR A 84 1.83 5.14 1.62
N ILE A 85 0.93 4.98 0.66
CA ILE A 85 1.22 4.56 -0.71
C ILE A 85 0.75 5.64 -1.67
N GLY A 86 1.67 6.43 -2.16
CA GLY A 86 1.40 7.51 -3.10
C GLY A 86 2.19 7.36 -4.38
N ASP A 87 1.53 7.63 -5.52
CA ASP A 87 2.13 7.61 -6.85
C ASP A 87 2.92 6.29 -7.09
N ALA A 88 2.24 5.15 -6.95
CA ALA A 88 2.86 3.84 -6.98
C ALA A 88 2.17 2.84 -7.92
N ILE A 89 2.94 1.93 -8.49
CA ILE A 89 2.47 0.75 -9.22
C ILE A 89 2.93 -0.48 -8.44
N ILE A 90 2.02 -1.15 -7.77
CA ILE A 90 2.29 -2.35 -6.98
C ILE A 90 1.72 -3.57 -7.71
N GLY A 91 2.55 -4.57 -7.90
CA GLY A 91 2.21 -5.82 -8.57
C GLY A 91 1.33 -6.74 -7.74
N ASN A 92 1.19 -7.97 -8.23
CA ASN A 92 0.37 -8.99 -7.61
C ASN A 92 1.11 -9.72 -6.47
N ARG A 93 0.37 -10.17 -5.46
CA ARG A 93 0.90 -10.95 -4.32
C ARG A 93 2.06 -10.24 -3.61
N VAL A 94 1.95 -8.93 -3.47
CA VAL A 94 2.89 -8.11 -2.71
C VAL A 94 2.40 -8.01 -1.27
N ASN A 95 3.32 -8.05 -0.32
CA ASN A 95 3.03 -7.75 1.07
C ASN A 95 3.79 -6.49 1.50
N ILE A 96 3.07 -5.49 1.94
CA ILE A 96 3.62 -4.25 2.48
C ILE A 96 3.52 -4.28 3.99
N GLY A 97 4.67 -4.24 4.66
CA GLY A 97 4.77 -4.20 6.11
C GLY A 97 4.24 -2.89 6.72
N ALA A 98 3.81 -2.97 7.95
CA ALA A 98 3.27 -1.82 8.68
C ALA A 98 4.26 -0.65 8.73
N GLY A 99 3.77 0.58 8.59
CA GLY A 99 4.61 1.78 8.63
C GLY A 99 5.46 2.02 7.38
N THR A 100 5.23 1.30 6.30
CA THR A 100 5.93 1.54 5.03
C THR A 100 5.44 2.82 4.37
N ILE A 101 6.39 3.61 3.88
CA ILE A 101 6.14 4.89 3.20
C ILE A 101 6.77 4.87 1.81
N THR A 102 5.99 5.18 0.78
CA THR A 102 6.55 5.61 -0.51
C THR A 102 6.90 7.09 -0.40
N CYS A 103 8.18 7.42 -0.36
CA CYS A 103 8.65 8.81 -0.32
C CYS A 103 8.59 9.39 -1.74
N ASN A 104 7.38 9.72 -2.17
CA ASN A 104 7.08 10.07 -3.56
C ASN A 104 7.33 11.56 -3.92
N PHE A 105 7.56 12.42 -2.94
CA PHE A 105 7.77 13.86 -3.16
C PHE A 105 9.19 14.28 -2.75
N ASP A 106 9.91 14.89 -3.66
CA ASP A 106 11.31 15.30 -3.48
C ASP A 106 11.47 16.80 -3.09
N GLY A 107 10.36 17.49 -2.84
CA GLY A 107 10.32 18.93 -2.58
C GLY A 107 9.86 19.74 -3.79
N GLU A 108 9.99 19.21 -4.99
CA GLU A 108 9.60 19.89 -6.24
C GLU A 108 8.52 19.13 -7.01
N ARG A 109 8.69 17.83 -7.19
CA ARG A 109 7.81 16.98 -7.99
C ARG A 109 7.51 15.66 -7.32
N LYS A 110 6.52 14.95 -7.88
CA LYS A 110 6.17 13.60 -7.44
C LYS A 110 6.80 12.57 -8.37
N ASN A 111 7.41 11.58 -7.75
CA ASN A 111 8.15 10.51 -8.39
C ASN A 111 7.44 9.16 -8.18
N LEU A 112 7.64 8.23 -9.10
CA LEU A 112 6.96 6.95 -9.15
C LEU A 112 7.72 5.88 -8.38
N THR A 113 7.00 5.11 -7.56
CA THR A 113 7.49 3.85 -6.97
C THR A 113 6.90 2.67 -7.73
N ILE A 114 7.74 1.74 -8.19
CA ILE A 114 7.31 0.51 -8.86
C ILE A 114 7.72 -0.69 -8.02
N ILE A 115 6.76 -1.49 -7.59
CA ILE A 115 6.97 -2.74 -6.87
C ILE A 115 6.41 -3.89 -7.70
N LYS A 116 7.25 -4.82 -8.11
CA LYS A 116 6.86 -5.95 -8.95
C LYS A 116 6.22 -7.06 -8.14
N ASN A 117 5.78 -8.12 -8.82
CA ASN A 117 5.05 -9.24 -8.22
C ASN A 117 5.87 -9.98 -7.15
N GLY A 118 5.19 -10.45 -6.10
CA GLY A 118 5.76 -11.35 -5.09
C GLY A 118 6.74 -10.68 -4.13
N VAL A 119 6.81 -9.37 -4.11
CA VAL A 119 7.70 -8.61 -3.21
C VAL A 119 7.16 -8.60 -1.79
N PHE A 120 8.06 -8.70 -0.83
CA PHE A 120 7.80 -8.51 0.59
C PHE A 120 8.57 -7.28 1.10
N ILE A 121 7.85 -6.29 1.58
CA ILE A 121 8.45 -5.11 2.22
C ILE A 121 8.31 -5.26 3.74
N GLY A 122 9.43 -5.22 4.44
CA GLY A 122 9.47 -5.25 5.90
C GLY A 122 8.88 -3.97 6.52
N SER A 123 8.40 -4.08 7.76
CA SER A 123 7.79 -2.96 8.48
C SER A 123 8.73 -1.76 8.63
N ASN A 124 8.18 -0.55 8.68
CA ASN A 124 8.90 0.71 8.84
C ASN A 124 9.97 0.95 7.77
N SER A 125 9.72 0.49 6.55
CA SER A 125 10.60 0.77 5.42
C SER A 125 10.21 2.07 4.72
N SER A 126 11.21 2.84 4.29
CA SER A 126 11.06 4.04 3.47
C SER A 126 11.56 3.75 2.06
N LEU A 127 10.71 3.93 1.05
CA LEU A 127 11.06 3.71 -0.35
C LEU A 127 11.21 5.08 -1.03
N ILE A 128 12.44 5.46 -1.33
CA ILE A 128 12.76 6.78 -1.91
C ILE A 128 12.54 6.75 -3.41
N ALA A 129 11.47 7.36 -3.86
CA ALA A 129 11.15 7.42 -5.29
C ALA A 129 12.01 8.47 -6.03
N PRO A 130 12.34 8.24 -7.34
CA PRO A 130 11.90 7.12 -8.18
C PRO A 130 12.65 5.83 -7.87
N ILE A 131 11.94 4.68 -7.82
CA ILE A 131 12.56 3.40 -7.46
C ILE A 131 11.81 2.21 -8.06
N ILE A 132 12.52 1.15 -8.42
CA ILE A 132 11.98 -0.12 -8.90
C ILE A 132 12.43 -1.26 -8.00
N ILE A 133 11.48 -1.88 -7.30
CA ILE A 133 11.69 -3.11 -6.55
C ILE A 133 11.23 -4.27 -7.43
N ASN A 134 12.18 -5.05 -7.94
CA ASN A 134 11.88 -6.12 -8.89
C ASN A 134 11.27 -7.37 -8.24
N LYS A 135 10.92 -8.38 -9.05
CA LYS A 135 10.14 -9.56 -8.62
C LYS A 135 10.80 -10.32 -7.47
N ASN A 136 9.98 -10.80 -6.53
CA ASN A 136 10.37 -11.68 -5.44
C ASN A 136 11.46 -11.10 -4.52
N VAL A 137 11.62 -9.79 -4.48
CA VAL A 137 12.53 -9.12 -3.54
C VAL A 137 11.94 -9.16 -2.14
N LYS A 138 12.82 -9.28 -1.15
CA LYS A 138 12.50 -9.06 0.26
C LYS A 138 13.26 -7.83 0.76
N ILE A 139 12.55 -6.90 1.38
CA ILE A 139 13.16 -5.76 2.07
C ILE A 139 13.11 -6.02 3.57
N GLY A 140 14.25 -5.89 4.25
CA GLY A 140 14.32 -6.01 5.70
C GLY A 140 13.60 -4.86 6.41
N ALA A 141 12.99 -5.14 7.56
CA ALA A 141 12.30 -4.11 8.34
C ALA A 141 13.22 -2.95 8.71
N GLY A 142 12.70 -1.73 8.68
CA GLY A 142 13.43 -0.50 9.03
C GLY A 142 14.41 -0.02 7.97
N SER A 143 14.38 -0.58 6.76
CA SER A 143 15.30 -0.17 5.69
C SER A 143 14.85 1.12 5.00
N VAL A 144 15.82 1.97 4.68
CA VAL A 144 15.67 3.07 3.72
C VAL A 144 16.23 2.57 2.38
N VAL A 145 15.39 2.53 1.36
CA VAL A 145 15.75 1.98 0.05
C VAL A 145 15.70 3.10 -0.97
N ASP A 146 16.86 3.48 -1.49
CA ASP A 146 17.08 4.62 -2.38
C ASP A 146 17.64 4.24 -3.77
N GLN A 147 17.68 2.95 -4.06
CA GLN A 147 18.15 2.42 -5.34
C GLN A 147 17.34 1.20 -5.78
N ASP A 148 17.31 0.95 -7.08
CA ASP A 148 16.62 -0.19 -7.66
C ASP A 148 17.16 -1.52 -7.13
N ILE A 149 16.26 -2.46 -6.79
CA ILE A 149 16.64 -3.77 -6.27
C ILE A 149 16.37 -4.83 -7.34
N PRO A 150 17.39 -5.62 -7.75
CA PRO A 150 17.22 -6.71 -8.72
C PRO A 150 16.32 -7.83 -8.19
N SER A 151 15.72 -8.61 -9.10
CA SER A 151 14.81 -9.72 -8.73
C SER A 151 15.49 -10.78 -7.87
N ASN A 152 14.73 -11.33 -6.91
CA ASN A 152 15.15 -12.44 -6.02
C ASN A 152 16.26 -12.07 -5.02
N TYR A 153 16.39 -10.81 -4.67
CA TYR A 153 17.34 -10.35 -3.66
C TYR A 153 16.66 -10.07 -2.31
N LEU A 154 17.44 -10.20 -1.26
CA LEU A 154 17.18 -9.61 0.04
C LEU A 154 17.97 -8.31 0.13
N ALA A 155 17.29 -7.18 0.32
CA ALA A 155 17.91 -5.90 0.62
C ALA A 155 17.55 -5.49 2.05
N LEU A 156 18.53 -5.06 2.81
CA LEU A 156 18.35 -4.55 4.16
C LEU A 156 19.39 -3.50 4.49
N GLU A 157 18.96 -2.51 5.24
CA GLU A 157 19.83 -1.51 5.85
C GLU A 157 19.64 -1.59 7.37
N ARG A 158 20.71 -1.79 8.12
CA ARG A 158 20.69 -1.83 9.58
C ARG A 158 21.93 -1.23 10.17
N SER A 159 21.78 -0.27 11.06
CA SER A 159 22.85 0.19 11.92
C SER A 159 23.19 -0.87 12.97
N GLN A 160 24.44 -0.87 13.44
CA GLN A 160 24.87 -1.75 14.53
C GLN A 160 24.16 -1.36 15.84
N LEU A 161 23.49 -2.32 16.48
CA LEU A 161 22.91 -2.13 17.80
C LEU A 161 24.03 -1.95 18.83
N LYS A 162 23.98 -0.86 19.61
CA LYS A 162 24.87 -0.63 20.74
C LYS A 162 24.08 -0.80 22.04
N ILE A 163 24.58 -1.63 22.93
CA ILE A 163 24.00 -1.85 24.27
C ILE A 163 24.96 -1.23 25.28
N ILE A 164 24.48 -0.22 26.01
CA ILE A 164 25.27 0.52 26.99
C ILE A 164 24.57 0.42 28.36
N LYS A 165 25.33 0.01 29.40
CA LYS A 165 24.80 -0.06 30.76
C LYS A 165 24.46 1.36 31.22
N LYS A 166 23.22 1.57 31.69
CA LYS A 166 22.82 2.82 32.36
C LYS A 166 23.58 2.97 33.68
N LYS A 167 24.14 4.15 33.95
CA LYS A 167 24.68 4.50 35.24
C LYS A 167 23.55 4.78 36.24
#